data_c595d3edf7590aabe44efecfc9c9381b
#
_entry.id   c595d3edf7590aabe44efecfc9c9381b
#
_cell.length_a   1.000
_cell.length_b   1.000
_cell.length_c   1.000
_cell.angle_alpha   90.00
_cell.angle_beta   90.00
_cell.angle_gamma   90.00
#
_symmetry.space_group_name_H-M   'P 1'
#
loop_
_entity.id
_entity.type
_entity.pdbx_description
1 polymer ?
#
loop_
_entity_poly.entity_id
_entity_poly.type
_entity_poly.pdbx_seq_one_letter_code
_entity_poly.pdbx_strand_id
1 'polypeptide(L)'
;NQFIHKLNNGFIIPNNLNNRLFNLLNAKYVLSLRSINTPGYKLVYQEGETKVFENANALPRFFYVKKVTYVNKERALETLFSNSFNPVKEAVVEMKGQTLGFKDYVGVGNIDVIEYGASRVVIQTDNQKINYLVFLDAYYPNWRVFVDNVEKVIYPTNYAFRGLEVPAGKHRVVFSFSVL
;
A
#
# COMPACT_ATOMS: atom_id res chain seq x y z
N ASN A 1 -2.95 19.64 10.83
CA ASN A 1 -2.41 19.06 9.58
C ASN A 1 -3.48 18.22 8.90
N GLN A 2 -4.38 18.86 8.16
CA GLN A 2 -5.39 18.14 7.40
C GLN A 2 -4.76 17.66 6.09
N PHE A 3 -4.73 16.36 5.89
CA PHE A 3 -4.23 15.72 4.67
C PHE A 3 -5.12 16.02 3.45
N ILE A 4 -6.40 16.24 3.69
CA ILE A 4 -7.41 16.51 2.67
C ILE A 4 -8.18 17.78 3.05
N HIS A 5 -8.30 18.73 2.12
CA HIS A 5 -9.01 19.99 2.39
C HIS A 5 -10.52 19.85 2.24
N LYS A 6 -11.01 19.07 1.28
CA LYS A 6 -12.44 18.93 1.02
C LYS A 6 -12.73 17.73 0.13
N LEU A 7 -13.75 16.95 0.50
CA LEU A 7 -14.44 16.07 -0.44
C LEU A 7 -15.50 16.92 -1.15
N ASN A 8 -15.32 17.15 -2.43
CA ASN A 8 -16.30 17.84 -3.24
C ASN A 8 -16.66 16.95 -4.43
N ASN A 9 -17.92 16.52 -4.52
CA ASN A 9 -18.45 15.72 -5.64
C ASN A 9 -17.62 14.46 -5.97
N GLY A 10 -17.09 13.77 -4.96
CA GLY A 10 -16.33 12.53 -5.15
C GLY A 10 -14.83 12.73 -5.46
N PHE A 11 -14.33 13.96 -5.48
CA PHE A 11 -12.91 14.24 -5.70
C PHE A 11 -12.17 14.42 -4.37
N ILE A 12 -10.99 13.84 -4.29
CA ILE A 12 -10.05 14.06 -3.18
C ILE A 12 -9.08 15.17 -3.60
N ILE A 13 -9.07 16.27 -2.85
CA ILE A 13 -8.15 17.38 -3.08
C ILE A 13 -7.10 17.38 -1.96
N PRO A 14 -5.88 16.90 -2.23
CA PRO A 14 -4.83 16.88 -1.23
C PRO A 14 -4.27 18.28 -0.99
N ASN A 15 -4.06 18.64 0.28
CA ASN A 15 -3.42 19.91 0.67
C ASN A 15 -1.93 19.94 0.39
N ASN A 16 -1.28 18.80 0.37
CA ASN A 16 0.16 18.66 0.22
C ASN A 16 0.50 17.41 -0.59
N LEU A 17 0.92 17.62 -1.83
CA LEU A 17 1.34 16.54 -2.73
C LEU A 17 2.70 15.92 -2.33
N ASN A 18 3.50 16.61 -1.52
CA ASN A 18 4.77 16.08 -0.99
C ASN A 18 4.59 15.13 0.20
N ASN A 19 3.37 14.90 0.64
CA ASN A 19 3.15 14.02 1.78
C ASN A 19 3.45 12.56 1.40
N ARG A 20 4.36 11.92 2.13
CA ARG A 20 4.74 10.51 1.92
C ARG A 20 3.56 9.53 2.00
N LEU A 21 2.51 9.89 2.74
CA LEU A 21 1.30 9.07 2.82
C LEU A 21 0.49 9.13 1.52
N PHE A 22 0.61 10.22 0.73
CA PHE A 22 0.02 10.29 -0.59
C PHE A 22 0.63 9.27 -1.55
N ASN A 23 1.95 9.05 -1.45
CA ASN A 23 2.64 8.01 -2.20
C ASN A 23 2.18 6.59 -1.79
N LEU A 24 1.89 6.40 -0.49
CA LEU A 24 1.34 5.16 0.05
C LEU A 24 -0.07 4.84 -0.48
N LEU A 25 -0.86 5.84 -0.87
CA LEU A 25 -2.16 5.64 -1.51
C LEU A 25 -2.06 5.10 -2.95
N ASN A 26 -0.85 4.88 -3.48
CA ASN A 26 -0.61 4.51 -4.88
C ASN A 26 -1.22 5.52 -5.88
N ALA A 27 -1.29 6.80 -5.49
CA ALA A 27 -1.80 7.87 -6.33
C ALA A 27 -0.76 8.23 -7.40
N LYS A 28 -0.86 7.54 -8.55
CA LYS A 28 0.13 7.64 -9.63
C LYS A 28 -0.09 8.88 -10.51
N TYR A 29 -1.32 9.29 -10.69
CA TYR A 29 -1.66 10.43 -11.52
C TYR A 29 -2.48 11.46 -10.76
N VAL A 30 -2.22 12.74 -11.05
CA VAL A 30 -2.96 13.88 -10.49
C VAL A 30 -3.50 14.72 -11.64
N LEU A 31 -4.81 14.93 -11.67
CA LEU A 31 -5.46 15.91 -12.54
C LEU A 31 -5.42 17.30 -11.88
N SER A 32 -5.04 18.32 -12.65
CA SER A 32 -4.99 19.70 -12.17
C SER A 32 -5.26 20.69 -13.28
N LEU A 33 -5.97 21.77 -12.97
CA LEU A 33 -6.10 22.93 -13.84
C LEU A 33 -4.89 23.88 -13.72
N ARG A 34 -4.11 23.73 -12.66
CA ARG A 34 -2.92 24.54 -12.39
C ARG A 34 -1.66 23.73 -12.61
N SER A 35 -0.54 24.40 -12.84
CA SER A 35 0.76 23.74 -12.88
C SER A 35 1.15 23.25 -11.49
N ILE A 36 1.73 22.04 -11.43
CA ILE A 36 2.28 21.46 -10.21
C ILE A 36 3.80 21.53 -10.33
N ASN A 37 4.42 22.35 -9.48
CA ASN A 37 5.88 22.52 -9.42
C ASN A 37 6.51 21.74 -8.27
N THR A 38 5.80 20.74 -7.77
CA THR A 38 6.27 19.88 -6.67
C THR A 38 7.28 18.84 -7.21
N PRO A 39 8.46 18.68 -6.59
CA PRO A 39 9.42 17.66 -6.97
C PRO A 39 8.79 16.27 -7.03
N GLY A 40 9.13 15.48 -8.05
CA GLY A 40 8.58 14.14 -8.27
C GLY A 40 7.29 14.11 -9.09
N TYR A 41 6.74 15.27 -9.49
CA TYR A 41 5.60 15.35 -10.40
C TYR A 41 6.04 15.80 -11.79
N LYS A 42 5.68 15.05 -12.83
CA LYS A 42 5.99 15.35 -14.22
C LYS A 42 4.70 15.51 -15.02
N LEU A 43 4.57 16.60 -15.77
CA LEU A 43 3.48 16.76 -16.73
C LEU A 43 3.59 15.69 -17.82
N VAL A 44 2.58 14.84 -17.98
CA VAL A 44 2.53 13.74 -18.95
C VAL A 44 1.45 13.93 -20.02
N TYR A 45 0.43 14.74 -19.72
CA TYR A 45 -0.63 15.06 -20.67
C TYR A 45 -1.24 16.43 -20.35
N GLN A 46 -1.63 17.17 -21.40
CA GLN A 46 -2.40 18.41 -21.26
C GLN A 46 -3.38 18.56 -22.42
N GLU A 47 -4.60 18.94 -22.08
CA GLU A 47 -5.65 19.32 -23.07
C GLU A 47 -6.41 20.53 -22.52
N GLY A 48 -6.35 21.64 -23.26
CA GLY A 48 -6.85 22.92 -22.77
C GLY A 48 -6.20 23.30 -21.43
N GLU A 49 -7.02 23.58 -20.43
CA GLU A 49 -6.54 23.88 -19.07
C GLU A 49 -6.25 22.64 -18.23
N THR A 50 -6.78 21.48 -18.64
CA THR A 50 -6.63 20.22 -17.88
C THR A 50 -5.23 19.63 -18.09
N LYS A 51 -4.55 19.38 -17.00
CA LYS A 51 -3.19 18.81 -16.95
C LYS A 51 -3.20 17.52 -16.15
N VAL A 52 -2.45 16.52 -16.63
CA VAL A 52 -2.19 15.27 -15.90
C VAL A 52 -0.73 15.21 -15.54
N PHE A 53 -0.46 15.06 -14.27
CA PHE A 53 0.89 14.91 -13.73
C PHE A 53 1.08 13.49 -13.22
N GLU A 54 2.20 12.86 -13.59
CA GLU A 54 2.62 11.59 -13.04
C GLU A 54 3.42 11.81 -11.75
N ASN A 55 3.05 11.08 -10.69
CA ASN A 55 3.78 11.03 -9.44
C ASN A 55 4.82 9.91 -9.49
N ALA A 56 6.08 10.25 -9.69
CA ALA A 56 7.19 9.31 -9.73
C ALA A 56 7.48 8.65 -8.37
N ASN A 57 6.96 9.21 -7.27
CA ASN A 57 7.16 8.71 -5.92
C ASN A 57 6.02 7.78 -5.45
N ALA A 58 4.98 7.55 -6.28
CA ALA A 58 3.90 6.62 -5.94
C ALA A 58 4.48 5.23 -5.69
N LEU A 59 4.14 4.62 -4.55
CA LEU A 59 4.61 3.28 -4.25
C LEU A 59 3.95 2.26 -5.19
N PRO A 60 4.66 1.19 -5.56
CA PRO A 60 4.09 0.14 -6.37
C PRO A 60 2.93 -0.55 -5.63
N ARG A 61 2.03 -1.18 -6.38
CA ARG A 61 0.87 -1.89 -5.83
C ARG A 61 1.24 -3.00 -4.87
N PHE A 62 2.36 -3.68 -5.13
CA PHE A 62 2.94 -4.73 -4.30
C PHE A 62 4.39 -4.39 -4.00
N PHE A 63 4.79 -4.49 -2.75
CA PHE A 63 6.19 -4.32 -2.36
C PHE A 63 6.47 -5.00 -1.02
N TYR A 64 7.75 -5.25 -0.75
CA TYR A 64 8.22 -5.75 0.53
C TYR A 64 8.70 -4.60 1.41
N VAL A 65 8.51 -4.74 2.71
CA VAL A 65 9.04 -3.80 3.72
C VAL A 65 10.12 -4.47 4.58
N LYS A 66 11.00 -3.64 5.15
CA LYS A 66 12.08 -4.11 6.01
C LYS A 66 11.67 -4.24 7.47
N LYS A 67 10.61 -3.54 7.87
CA LYS A 67 10.14 -3.52 9.25
C LYS A 67 8.63 -3.48 9.31
N VAL A 68 8.07 -4.26 10.19
CA VAL A 68 6.64 -4.22 10.52
C VAL A 68 6.49 -3.88 11.99
N THR A 69 5.72 -2.84 12.28
CA THR A 69 5.35 -2.47 13.64
C THR A 69 3.92 -2.93 13.91
N TYR A 70 3.74 -3.76 14.93
CA TYR A 70 2.45 -4.30 15.34
C TYR A 70 1.87 -3.40 16.42
N VAL A 71 0.67 -2.89 16.19
CA VAL A 71 -0.02 -1.96 17.08
C VAL A 71 -1.49 -2.31 17.19
N ASN A 72 -2.17 -1.75 18.20
CA ASN A 72 -3.63 -1.72 18.21
C ASN A 72 -4.16 -0.68 17.22
N LYS A 73 -5.45 -0.73 16.92
CA LYS A 73 -6.10 0.12 15.93
C LYS A 73 -5.95 1.62 16.24
N GLU A 74 -6.02 1.98 17.52
CA GLU A 74 -5.94 3.37 17.98
C GLU A 74 -4.57 3.99 17.68
N ARG A 75 -3.50 3.20 17.80
CA ARG A 75 -2.12 3.64 17.53
C ARG A 75 -1.72 3.56 16.07
N ALA A 76 -2.47 2.86 15.23
CA ALA A 76 -2.11 2.66 13.83
C ALA A 76 -1.96 3.99 13.07
N LEU A 77 -2.94 4.87 13.19
CA LEU A 77 -2.89 6.20 12.56
C LEU A 77 -1.80 7.08 13.17
N GLU A 78 -1.65 7.10 14.49
CA GLU A 78 -0.60 7.86 15.15
C GLU A 78 0.79 7.45 14.62
N THR A 79 1.04 6.14 14.52
CA THR A 79 2.31 5.61 14.00
C THR A 79 2.53 5.99 12.53
N LEU A 80 1.50 5.89 11.69
CA LEU A 80 1.56 6.28 10.28
C LEU A 80 1.85 7.77 10.07
N PHE A 81 1.29 8.62 10.93
CA PHE A 81 1.52 10.08 10.87
C PHE A 81 2.81 10.52 11.58
N SER A 82 3.49 9.64 12.30
CA SER A 82 4.77 9.93 12.93
C SER A 82 5.81 10.35 11.90
N ASN A 83 6.58 11.40 12.18
CA ASN A 83 7.64 11.88 11.29
C ASN A 83 8.74 10.83 11.02
N SER A 84 8.92 9.87 11.91
CA SER A 84 9.89 8.77 11.78
C SER A 84 9.41 7.66 10.85
N PHE A 85 8.12 7.51 10.59
CA PHE A 85 7.59 6.43 9.73
C PHE A 85 8.01 6.62 8.28
N ASN A 86 8.57 5.57 7.68
CA ASN A 86 8.97 5.55 6.27
C ASN A 86 8.19 4.48 5.50
N PRO A 87 7.15 4.83 4.74
CA PRO A 87 6.28 3.86 4.06
C PRO A 87 6.98 3.02 2.97
N VAL A 88 8.17 3.44 2.52
CA VAL A 88 8.99 2.65 1.56
C VAL A 88 9.64 1.45 2.26
N LYS A 89 9.93 1.56 3.56
CA LYS A 89 10.71 0.59 4.33
C LYS A 89 9.91 -0.09 5.43
N GLU A 90 8.81 0.52 5.86
CA GLU A 90 8.08 0.13 7.05
C GLU A 90 6.59 -0.04 6.76
N ALA A 91 5.96 -0.94 7.50
CA ALA A 91 4.52 -1.08 7.56
C ALA A 91 4.02 -1.11 9.01
N VAL A 92 2.80 -0.67 9.20
CA VAL A 92 2.06 -0.77 10.46
C VAL A 92 0.97 -1.82 10.30
N VAL A 93 0.95 -2.80 11.18
CA VAL A 93 -0.03 -3.89 11.18
C VAL A 93 -0.94 -3.77 12.39
N GLU A 94 -2.23 -3.78 12.13
CA GLU A 94 -3.22 -3.76 13.20
C GLU A 94 -3.44 -5.16 13.75
N MET A 95 -3.25 -5.30 15.06
CA MET A 95 -3.52 -6.53 15.81
C MET A 95 -4.53 -6.27 16.93
N LYS A 96 -5.43 -7.21 17.14
CA LYS A 96 -6.32 -7.16 18.29
C LYS A 96 -5.53 -7.53 19.54
N GLY A 97 -5.58 -6.68 20.57
CA GLY A 97 -4.93 -6.93 21.84
C GLY A 97 -3.76 -6.00 22.12
N GLN A 98 -2.68 -6.53 22.67
CA GLN A 98 -1.54 -5.72 23.13
C GLN A 98 -0.68 -5.22 21.99
N THR A 99 0.01 -4.08 22.19
CA THR A 99 1.10 -3.63 21.32
C THR A 99 2.21 -4.66 21.33
N LEU A 100 2.56 -5.21 20.18
CA LEU A 100 3.39 -6.41 20.07
C LEU A 100 4.85 -6.13 19.69
N GLY A 101 5.22 -4.83 19.55
CA GLY A 101 6.57 -4.46 19.15
C GLY A 101 6.75 -4.41 17.63
N PHE A 102 7.92 -4.84 17.15
CA PHE A 102 8.24 -4.83 15.74
C PHE A 102 8.91 -6.14 15.32
N LYS A 103 8.90 -6.41 14.00
CA LYS A 103 9.62 -7.51 13.38
C LYS A 103 10.36 -7.01 12.15
N ASP A 104 11.62 -7.40 12.03
CA ASP A 104 12.44 -7.05 10.88
C ASP A 104 12.39 -8.15 9.82
N TYR A 105 12.46 -7.70 8.55
CA TYR A 105 12.47 -8.53 7.35
C TYR A 105 13.62 -8.10 6.43
N VAL A 106 13.93 -8.90 5.43
CA VAL A 106 14.94 -8.51 4.43
C VAL A 106 14.40 -7.39 3.53
N GLY A 107 13.12 -7.42 3.23
CA GLY A 107 12.45 -6.40 2.42
C GLY A 107 12.89 -6.41 0.95
N VAL A 108 13.40 -7.55 0.45
CA VAL A 108 13.88 -7.71 -0.91
C VAL A 108 13.44 -9.07 -1.45
N GLY A 109 12.99 -9.10 -2.69
CA GLY A 109 12.54 -10.27 -3.43
C GLY A 109 11.84 -9.86 -4.72
N ASN A 110 11.56 -10.82 -5.58
CA ASN A 110 10.82 -10.59 -6.82
C ASN A 110 9.32 -10.77 -6.58
N ILE A 111 8.53 -9.93 -7.25
CA ILE A 111 7.07 -9.99 -7.26
C ILE A 111 6.62 -9.78 -8.71
N ASP A 112 6.06 -10.82 -9.32
CA ASP A 112 5.50 -10.76 -10.66
C ASP A 112 3.97 -10.85 -10.58
N VAL A 113 3.28 -9.89 -11.17
CA VAL A 113 1.81 -9.88 -11.22
C VAL A 113 1.37 -10.71 -12.42
N ILE A 114 0.72 -11.84 -12.14
CA ILE A 114 0.25 -12.78 -13.17
C ILE A 114 -1.17 -12.47 -13.60
N GLU A 115 -2.02 -12.06 -12.64
CA GLU A 115 -3.42 -11.70 -12.87
C GLU A 115 -3.82 -10.59 -11.92
N TYR A 116 -4.54 -9.60 -12.43
CA TYR A 116 -5.07 -8.52 -11.62
C TYR A 116 -6.51 -8.22 -12.02
N GLY A 117 -7.45 -8.74 -11.25
CA GLY A 117 -8.89 -8.57 -11.46
C GLY A 117 -9.61 -8.07 -10.21
N ALA A 118 -10.89 -7.71 -10.36
CA ALA A 118 -11.69 -7.13 -9.29
C ALA A 118 -11.92 -8.08 -8.10
N SER A 119 -12.04 -9.39 -8.35
CA SER A 119 -12.30 -10.40 -7.32
C SER A 119 -11.17 -11.41 -7.14
N ARG A 120 -10.15 -11.33 -7.99
CA ARG A 120 -9.02 -12.26 -7.97
C ARG A 120 -7.74 -11.57 -8.40
N VAL A 121 -6.68 -11.78 -7.61
CA VAL A 121 -5.34 -11.30 -7.91
C VAL A 121 -4.36 -12.44 -7.70
N VAL A 122 -3.47 -12.65 -8.67
CA VAL A 122 -2.45 -13.71 -8.61
C VAL A 122 -1.09 -13.06 -8.80
N ILE A 123 -0.20 -13.30 -7.87
CA ILE A 123 1.21 -12.93 -7.99
C ILE A 123 2.11 -14.15 -7.82
N GLN A 124 3.27 -14.09 -8.40
CA GLN A 124 4.37 -15.01 -8.15
C GLN A 124 5.47 -14.29 -7.40
N THR A 125 6.01 -14.91 -6.38
CA THR A 125 7.09 -14.36 -5.56
C THR A 125 8.32 -15.26 -5.63
N ASP A 126 9.51 -14.65 -5.47
CA ASP A 126 10.78 -15.36 -5.35
C ASP A 126 11.64 -14.67 -4.30
N ASN A 127 11.72 -15.27 -3.11
CA ASN A 127 12.32 -14.67 -1.91
C ASN A 127 13.45 -15.54 -1.38
N GLN A 128 14.60 -14.95 -1.06
CA GLN A 128 15.67 -15.69 -0.38
C GLN A 128 15.36 -15.98 1.10
N LYS A 129 14.56 -15.14 1.74
CA LYS A 129 14.11 -15.27 3.14
C LYS A 129 12.64 -14.89 3.22
N ILE A 130 12.01 -15.20 4.36
CA ILE A 130 10.66 -14.72 4.66
C ILE A 130 10.60 -13.20 4.56
N ASN A 131 9.55 -12.69 3.90
CA ASN A 131 9.30 -11.27 3.71
C ASN A 131 7.88 -10.90 4.13
N TYR A 132 7.68 -9.62 4.44
CA TYR A 132 6.35 -9.06 4.62
C TYR A 132 5.94 -8.30 3.35
N LEU A 133 4.92 -8.81 2.69
CA LEU A 133 4.33 -8.22 1.49
C LEU A 133 3.24 -7.22 1.88
N VAL A 134 3.35 -6.01 1.35
CA VAL A 134 2.27 -5.01 1.38
C VAL A 134 1.57 -4.99 0.02
N PHE A 135 0.26 -5.05 0.04
CA PHE A 135 -0.60 -4.92 -1.13
C PHE A 135 -1.50 -3.70 -0.96
N LEU A 136 -1.25 -2.64 -1.76
CA LEU A 136 -1.96 -1.37 -1.72
C LEU A 136 -3.33 -1.47 -2.39
N ASP A 137 -4.15 -2.32 -1.83
CA ASP A 137 -5.56 -2.44 -2.16
C ASP A 137 -6.38 -2.60 -0.88
N ALA A 138 -7.61 -2.06 -0.88
CA ALA A 138 -8.39 -1.90 0.33
C ALA A 138 -8.56 -3.24 1.09
N TYR A 139 -8.22 -3.24 2.38
CA TYR A 139 -8.57 -4.34 3.26
C TYR A 139 -10.08 -4.39 3.45
N TYR A 140 -10.65 -5.53 3.08
CA TYR A 140 -12.08 -5.79 3.31
C TYR A 140 -12.26 -7.25 3.79
N PRO A 141 -13.19 -7.51 4.73
CA PRO A 141 -13.43 -8.85 5.25
C PRO A 141 -13.66 -9.88 4.22
N ASN A 142 -14.00 -10.55 3.61
CA ASN A 142 -14.27 -11.51 2.55
C ASN A 142 -13.11 -11.74 1.54
N TRP A 143 -11.99 -11.02 1.70
CA TRP A 143 -10.77 -11.37 0.99
C TRP A 143 -10.04 -12.50 1.72
N ARG A 144 -9.65 -13.51 0.97
CA ARG A 144 -8.83 -14.62 1.43
C ARG A 144 -7.53 -14.64 0.62
N VAL A 145 -6.45 -15.13 1.22
CA VAL A 145 -5.17 -15.30 0.53
C VAL A 145 -4.66 -16.71 0.71
N PHE A 146 -4.13 -17.26 -0.38
CA PHE A 146 -3.55 -18.59 -0.41
C PHE A 146 -2.11 -18.47 -0.92
N VAL A 147 -1.17 -19.12 -0.22
CA VAL A 147 0.20 -19.33 -0.67
C VAL A 147 0.33 -20.81 -1.00
N ASP A 148 0.55 -21.13 -2.28
CA ASP A 148 0.61 -22.51 -2.79
C ASP A 148 -0.61 -23.36 -2.36
N ASN A 149 -1.80 -22.77 -2.47
CA ASN A 149 -3.10 -23.35 -2.07
C ASN A 149 -3.31 -23.51 -0.56
N VAL A 150 -2.36 -23.09 0.28
CA VAL A 150 -2.53 -23.05 1.75
C VAL A 150 -3.01 -21.68 2.16
N GLU A 151 -4.17 -21.62 2.81
CA GLU A 151 -4.73 -20.35 3.30
C GLU A 151 -3.80 -19.70 4.33
N LYS A 152 -3.62 -18.39 4.19
CA LYS A 152 -2.83 -17.55 5.10
C LYS A 152 -3.66 -16.39 5.63
N VAL A 153 -3.17 -15.78 6.70
CA VAL A 153 -3.82 -14.61 7.29
C VAL A 153 -3.49 -13.36 6.46
N ILE A 154 -4.53 -12.59 6.13
CA ILE A 154 -4.40 -11.20 5.66
C ILE A 154 -4.46 -10.29 6.87
N TYR A 155 -3.46 -9.45 7.03
CA TYR A 155 -3.43 -8.45 8.09
C TYR A 155 -3.88 -7.08 7.57
N PRO A 156 -4.73 -6.35 8.34
CA PRO A 156 -4.92 -4.92 8.09
C PRO A 156 -3.59 -4.20 8.23
N THR A 157 -3.13 -3.62 7.13
CA THR A 157 -1.78 -3.04 7.01
C THR A 157 -1.90 -1.59 6.60
N ASN A 158 -1.12 -0.72 7.26
CA ASN A 158 -1.14 0.72 7.01
C ASN A 158 -2.56 1.29 7.03
N TYR A 159 -3.36 0.83 8.01
CA TYR A 159 -4.74 1.23 8.27
C TYR A 159 -5.77 0.76 7.24
N ALA A 160 -5.49 0.85 5.95
CA ALA A 160 -6.48 0.63 4.89
C ALA A 160 -6.13 -0.53 3.94
N PHE A 161 -4.92 -1.06 3.99
CA PHE A 161 -4.40 -1.99 2.98
C PHE A 161 -4.25 -3.41 3.53
N ARG A 162 -3.80 -4.31 2.66
CA ARG A 162 -3.58 -5.72 2.97
C ARG A 162 -2.09 -6.01 3.12
N GLY A 163 -1.77 -6.92 4.00
CA GLY A 163 -0.42 -7.45 4.11
C GLY A 163 -0.41 -8.88 4.58
N LEU A 164 0.67 -9.59 4.27
CA LEU A 164 0.90 -10.96 4.72
C LEU A 164 2.39 -11.29 4.75
N GLU A 165 2.75 -12.30 5.53
CA GLU A 165 4.06 -12.92 5.46
C GLU A 165 4.12 -13.90 4.29
N VAL A 166 5.16 -13.79 3.46
CA VAL A 166 5.45 -14.70 2.34
C VAL A 166 6.72 -15.47 2.66
N PRO A 167 6.73 -16.79 2.60
CA PRO A 167 7.91 -17.61 2.91
C PRO A 167 9.09 -17.36 1.96
N ALA A 168 10.24 -17.94 2.30
CA ALA A 168 11.38 -18.04 1.39
C ALA A 168 11.08 -19.05 0.29
N GLY A 169 11.59 -18.77 -0.92
CA GLY A 169 11.38 -19.60 -2.12
C GLY A 169 10.46 -18.97 -3.14
N LYS A 170 10.13 -19.77 -4.15
CA LYS A 170 9.16 -19.40 -5.18
C LYS A 170 7.78 -19.84 -4.75
N HIS A 171 6.85 -18.88 -4.69
CA HIS A 171 5.49 -19.15 -4.26
C HIS A 171 4.48 -18.48 -5.18
N ARG A 172 3.34 -19.16 -5.35
CA ARG A 172 2.17 -18.60 -5.99
C ARG A 172 1.22 -18.08 -4.92
N VAL A 173 0.98 -16.77 -4.92
CA VAL A 173 0.10 -16.11 -3.96
C VAL A 173 -1.19 -15.71 -4.67
N VAL A 174 -2.32 -16.17 -4.17
CA VAL A 174 -3.65 -15.93 -4.75
C VAL A 174 -4.52 -15.22 -3.74
N PHE A 175 -4.91 -13.99 -4.05
CA PHE A 175 -5.97 -13.31 -3.34
C PHE A 175 -7.29 -13.56 -4.06
N SER A 176 -8.33 -13.92 -3.32
CA SER A 176 -9.67 -14.12 -3.85
C SER A 176 -10.72 -13.47 -2.96
N PHE A 177 -11.70 -12.84 -3.59
CA PHE A 177 -12.85 -12.27 -2.91
C PHE A 177 -14.03 -13.22 -3.06
N SER A 178 -14.68 -13.56 -1.96
CA SER A 178 -15.89 -14.40 -1.95
C SER A 178 -17.07 -13.57 -1.47
N VAL A 179 -18.08 -13.43 -2.31
CA VAL A 179 -19.39 -12.96 -1.86
C VAL A 179 -20.06 -14.14 -1.16
N LEU A 180 -20.37 -14.00 0.12
CA LEU A 180 -21.17 -14.97 0.88
C LEU A 180 -22.62 -14.97 0.39
#